data_396021079d97f5c80878038fabe57221
#
_entry.id   396021079d97f5c80878038fabe57221
#
_cell.length_a   1.000
_cell.length_b   1.000
_cell.length_c   1.000
_cell.angle_alpha   90.00
_cell.angle_beta   90.00
_cell.angle_gamma   90.00
#
_symmetry.space_group_name_H-M   'P 1'
#
loop_
_entity.id
_entity.type
_entity.pdbx_description
1 polymer ?
#
loop_
_entity_poly.entity_id
_entity_poly.type
_entity_poly.pdbx_seq_one_letter_code
_entity_poly.pdbx_strand_id
1 'polypeptide(L)'
;KKFELEENWIYKRTGIEKRYWVGEERTADLAIKAVENLISSNDVNLDKIGLIVVASTNFEDSMPGISFEIQKKFDIEKCICMDLLAGCCGYIDAIDIARKYIELDDVEEALVIGVEKLSKYLDKNDINTAILLGDGAGATLFGKAENKMYASNIQSIGQNGDILTSLENQNIQMDGKKVYKFATTKVSNNIKELLNETNLE
;
A
#
# COMPACT_ATOMS: atom_id res chain seq x y z
N LYS A 1 -11.52 -3.30 24.56
CA LYS A 1 -12.33 -2.60 25.61
C LYS A 1 -11.63 -1.35 26.15
N LYS A 2 -10.79 -0.69 25.36
CA LYS A 2 -10.05 0.51 25.80
C LYS A 2 -10.93 1.77 25.79
N PHE A 3 -11.94 1.79 24.90
CA PHE A 3 -12.95 2.86 24.85
C PHE A 3 -14.26 2.31 25.42
N GLU A 4 -14.93 3.07 26.28
CA GLU A 4 -16.27 2.73 26.79
C GLU A 4 -17.31 2.97 25.68
N LEU A 5 -17.35 2.08 24.72
CA LEU A 5 -18.23 2.15 23.55
C LEU A 5 -19.34 1.09 23.68
N GLU A 6 -20.48 1.42 23.13
CA GLU A 6 -21.56 0.45 22.93
C GLU A 6 -21.05 -0.76 22.09
N GLU A 7 -21.64 -1.91 22.30
CA GLU A 7 -21.35 -3.11 21.52
C GLU A 7 -21.55 -2.84 20.03
N ASN A 8 -20.56 -3.27 19.23
CA ASN A 8 -20.56 -3.08 17.77
C ASN A 8 -20.53 -1.63 17.29
N TRP A 9 -20.23 -0.64 18.15
CA TRP A 9 -20.17 0.78 17.75
C TRP A 9 -19.18 1.04 16.63
N ILE A 10 -17.99 0.43 16.70
CA ILE A 10 -16.94 0.57 15.67
C ILE A 10 -17.44 -0.04 14.36
N TYR A 11 -17.93 -1.29 14.40
CA TYR A 11 -18.40 -2.00 13.22
C TYR A 11 -19.53 -1.25 12.50
N LYS A 12 -20.53 -0.77 13.25
CA LYS A 12 -21.67 -0.01 12.69
C LYS A 12 -21.27 1.25 11.93
N ARG A 13 -20.09 1.85 12.30
CA ARG A 13 -19.59 3.09 11.69
C ARG A 13 -18.54 2.88 10.61
N THR A 14 -17.80 1.81 10.69
CA THR A 14 -16.60 1.60 9.86
C THR A 14 -16.62 0.31 9.06
N GLY A 15 -17.48 -0.64 9.42
CA GLY A 15 -17.45 -2.00 8.89
C GLY A 15 -16.27 -2.83 9.39
N ILE A 16 -15.40 -2.28 10.26
CA ILE A 16 -14.18 -2.94 10.73
C ILE A 16 -14.52 -3.80 11.96
N GLU A 17 -14.32 -5.11 11.81
CA GLU A 17 -14.45 -6.06 12.93
C GLU A 17 -13.14 -6.23 13.69
N LYS A 18 -12.03 -6.32 12.97
CA LYS A 18 -10.70 -6.62 13.53
C LYS A 18 -9.63 -5.75 12.89
N ARG A 19 -8.57 -5.49 13.63
CA ARG A 19 -7.33 -4.90 13.18
C ARG A 19 -6.18 -5.72 13.75
N TYR A 20 -5.15 -5.92 12.94
CA TYR A 20 -3.95 -6.60 13.39
C TYR A 20 -2.87 -5.55 13.66
N TRP A 21 -2.22 -5.67 14.79
CA TRP A 21 -1.06 -4.89 15.16
C TRP A 21 0.07 -5.84 15.47
N VAL A 22 1.18 -5.67 14.78
CA VAL A 22 2.38 -6.45 15.01
C VAL A 22 3.15 -5.92 16.24
N GLY A 23 3.98 -6.76 16.81
CA GLY A 23 4.83 -6.40 17.94
C GLY A 23 6.15 -5.77 17.48
N GLU A 24 7.23 -6.53 17.69
CA GLU A 24 8.60 -6.07 17.41
C GLU A 24 9.02 -6.21 15.92
N GLU A 25 8.22 -6.86 15.10
CA GLU A 25 8.52 -7.04 13.68
C GLU A 25 8.64 -5.71 12.97
N ARG A 26 9.67 -5.56 12.13
CA ARG A 26 9.87 -4.38 11.28
C ARG A 26 8.89 -4.39 10.09
N THR A 27 8.71 -3.25 9.47
CA THR A 27 7.95 -3.13 8.22
C THR A 27 8.53 -4.05 7.13
N ALA A 28 9.87 -4.13 7.03
CA ALA A 28 10.55 -5.03 6.12
C ALA A 28 10.22 -6.51 6.38
N ASP A 29 10.10 -6.93 7.63
CA ASP A 29 9.78 -8.32 7.99
C ASP A 29 8.36 -8.70 7.52
N LEU A 30 7.40 -7.77 7.60
CA LEU A 30 6.05 -7.97 7.07
C LEU A 30 6.06 -8.10 5.54
N ALA A 31 6.81 -7.23 4.85
CA ALA A 31 6.95 -7.29 3.40
C ALA A 31 7.57 -8.62 2.94
N ILE A 32 8.63 -9.07 3.60
CA ILE A 32 9.28 -10.37 3.32
C ILE A 32 8.30 -11.53 3.50
N LYS A 33 7.52 -11.54 4.60
CA LYS A 33 6.49 -12.58 4.83
C LYS A 33 5.40 -12.59 3.76
N ALA A 34 5.01 -11.43 3.25
CA ALA A 34 4.04 -11.36 2.15
C ALA A 34 4.61 -11.99 0.86
N VAL A 35 5.89 -11.75 0.57
CA VAL A 35 6.58 -12.38 -0.57
C VAL A 35 6.77 -13.88 -0.36
N GLU A 36 7.17 -14.32 0.85
CA GLU A 36 7.25 -15.76 1.19
C GLU A 36 5.90 -16.46 0.97
N ASN A 37 4.80 -15.83 1.37
CA ASN A 37 3.47 -16.37 1.17
C ASN A 37 3.08 -16.43 -0.32
N LEU A 38 3.42 -15.40 -1.10
CA LEU A 38 3.20 -15.40 -2.55
C LEU A 38 3.93 -16.56 -3.22
N ILE A 39 5.22 -16.73 -2.92
CA ILE A 39 6.07 -17.80 -3.51
C ILE A 39 5.58 -19.18 -3.09
N SER A 40 5.22 -19.38 -1.83
CA SER A 40 4.77 -20.69 -1.32
C SER A 40 3.41 -21.11 -1.89
N SER A 41 2.59 -20.16 -2.32
CA SER A 41 1.23 -20.40 -2.82
C SER A 41 1.14 -20.43 -4.34
N ASN A 42 2.23 -20.11 -5.05
CA ASN A 42 2.25 -20.00 -6.52
C ASN A 42 3.57 -20.52 -7.08
N ASP A 43 3.55 -20.92 -8.35
CA ASP A 43 4.76 -21.26 -9.10
C ASP A 43 5.42 -19.97 -9.61
N VAL A 44 6.34 -19.42 -8.82
CA VAL A 44 7.03 -18.16 -9.10
C VAL A 44 8.45 -18.45 -9.55
N ASN A 45 8.82 -17.98 -10.75
CA ASN A 45 10.19 -18.03 -11.21
C ASN A 45 10.92 -16.73 -10.84
N LEU A 46 11.77 -16.77 -9.82
CA LEU A 46 12.51 -15.61 -9.32
C LEU A 46 13.45 -14.99 -10.37
N ASP A 47 13.98 -15.79 -11.31
CA ASP A 47 14.89 -15.31 -12.35
C ASP A 47 14.21 -14.36 -13.36
N LYS A 48 12.88 -14.38 -13.42
CA LYS A 48 12.08 -13.49 -14.28
C LYS A 48 11.76 -12.14 -13.65
N ILE A 49 11.95 -12.00 -12.35
CA ILE A 49 11.65 -10.76 -11.63
C ILE A 49 12.71 -9.72 -11.96
N GLY A 50 12.38 -8.79 -12.85
CA GLY A 50 13.26 -7.69 -13.25
C GLY A 50 13.00 -6.38 -12.48
N LEU A 51 11.91 -6.30 -11.71
CA LEU A 51 11.55 -5.11 -10.93
C LEU A 51 10.92 -5.51 -9.60
N ILE A 52 11.35 -4.84 -8.52
CA ILE A 52 10.73 -4.89 -7.19
C ILE A 52 10.33 -3.48 -6.81
N VAL A 53 9.03 -3.25 -6.56
CA VAL A 53 8.51 -1.97 -6.06
C VAL A 53 7.82 -2.19 -4.72
N VAL A 54 8.28 -1.51 -3.69
CA VAL A 54 7.66 -1.52 -2.36
C VAL A 54 7.02 -0.18 -2.09
N ALA A 55 5.71 -0.17 -1.90
CA ALA A 55 4.97 1.01 -1.48
C ALA A 55 4.72 0.96 0.04
N SER A 56 5.15 2.01 0.73
CA SER A 56 4.93 2.18 2.16
C SER A 56 4.93 3.66 2.54
N THR A 57 4.25 3.99 3.62
CA THR A 57 4.34 5.32 4.25
C THR A 57 5.32 5.33 5.42
N ASN A 58 5.83 4.16 5.82
CA ASN A 58 6.69 4.02 7.01
C ASN A 58 7.89 3.12 6.76
N PHE A 59 8.91 3.69 6.18
CA PHE A 59 10.23 3.08 6.09
C PHE A 59 10.98 3.32 7.42
N GLU A 60 11.40 2.24 8.09
CA GLU A 60 12.14 2.33 9.37
C GLU A 60 13.58 2.73 9.16
N ASP A 61 14.18 2.20 8.10
CA ASP A 61 15.56 2.47 7.71
C ASP A 61 15.60 3.27 6.40
N SER A 62 16.46 4.26 6.33
CA SER A 62 16.65 5.04 5.11
C SER A 62 17.48 4.28 4.08
N MET A 63 18.38 3.40 4.52
CA MET A 63 19.27 2.58 3.68
C MET A 63 19.71 1.32 4.44
N PRO A 64 19.67 0.11 3.80
CA PRO A 64 19.04 -0.11 2.51
C PRO A 64 17.51 -0.03 2.60
N GLY A 65 16.84 0.25 1.48
CA GLY A 65 15.38 0.22 1.41
C GLY A 65 14.82 -1.22 1.48
N ILE A 66 13.53 -1.35 1.72
CA ILE A 66 12.85 -2.65 1.88
C ILE A 66 12.95 -3.49 0.60
N SER A 67 12.87 -2.87 -0.58
CA SER A 67 13.01 -3.54 -1.86
C SER A 67 14.36 -4.25 -2.01
N PHE A 68 15.44 -3.64 -1.50
CA PHE A 68 16.78 -4.24 -1.50
C PHE A 68 16.91 -5.36 -0.47
N GLU A 69 16.25 -5.26 0.68
CA GLU A 69 16.21 -6.37 1.66
C GLU A 69 15.49 -7.60 1.07
N ILE A 70 14.40 -7.37 0.33
CA ILE A 70 13.67 -8.43 -0.40
C ILE A 70 14.55 -9.05 -1.48
N GLN A 71 15.19 -8.24 -2.33
CA GLN A 71 16.12 -8.70 -3.34
C GLN A 71 17.18 -9.64 -2.75
N LYS A 72 17.82 -9.20 -1.68
CA LYS A 72 18.85 -9.97 -0.97
C LYS A 72 18.29 -11.25 -0.35
N LYS A 73 17.12 -11.19 0.29
CA LYS A 73 16.51 -12.32 0.99
C LYS A 73 16.17 -13.47 0.04
N PHE A 74 15.72 -13.15 -1.17
CA PHE A 74 15.28 -14.13 -2.17
C PHE A 74 16.33 -14.41 -3.26
N ASP A 75 17.54 -13.87 -3.11
CA ASP A 75 18.67 -14.04 -4.03
C ASP A 75 18.34 -13.70 -5.49
N ILE A 76 17.59 -12.61 -5.70
CA ILE A 76 17.24 -12.15 -7.04
C ILE A 76 18.43 -11.35 -7.59
N GLU A 77 19.19 -11.95 -8.52
CA GLU A 77 20.49 -11.41 -8.95
C GLU A 77 20.40 -10.05 -9.64
N LYS A 78 19.44 -9.91 -10.57
CA LYS A 78 19.36 -8.72 -11.44
C LYS A 78 17.94 -8.20 -11.46
N CYS A 79 17.67 -7.16 -10.67
CA CYS A 79 16.42 -6.43 -10.75
C CYS A 79 16.60 -4.96 -10.38
N ILE A 80 15.65 -4.15 -10.82
CA ILE A 80 15.49 -2.75 -10.39
C ILE A 80 14.75 -2.79 -9.05
N CYS A 81 15.28 -2.08 -8.03
CA CYS A 81 14.67 -1.98 -6.71
C CYS A 81 14.21 -0.54 -6.45
N MET A 82 12.95 -0.37 -6.07
CA MET A 82 12.36 0.93 -5.74
C MET A 82 11.53 0.85 -4.48
N ASP A 83 11.73 1.83 -3.58
CA ASP A 83 10.83 2.09 -2.46
C ASP A 83 10.05 3.36 -2.73
N LEU A 84 8.72 3.29 -2.66
CA LEU A 84 7.80 4.34 -3.07
C LEU A 84 7.05 4.91 -1.87
N LEU A 85 7.26 6.20 -1.59
CA LEU A 85 6.49 6.96 -0.62
C LEU A 85 5.44 7.80 -1.34
N ALA A 86 4.24 7.26 -1.50
CA ALA A 86 3.14 7.91 -2.21
C ALA A 86 1.81 7.86 -1.42
N GLY A 87 1.89 7.85 -0.09
CA GLY A 87 0.72 7.78 0.79
C GLY A 87 -0.10 6.50 0.62
N CYS A 88 -1.38 6.59 0.93
CA CYS A 88 -2.30 5.44 0.89
C CYS A 88 -2.53 4.88 -0.52
N CYS A 89 -2.29 5.66 -1.57
CA CYS A 89 -2.42 5.23 -2.96
C CYS A 89 -1.14 4.62 -3.53
N GLY A 90 -0.05 4.57 -2.75
CA GLY A 90 1.26 4.13 -3.21
C GLY A 90 1.28 2.75 -3.87
N TYR A 91 0.42 1.82 -3.42
CA TYR A 91 0.30 0.53 -4.07
C TYR A 91 -0.28 0.63 -5.49
N ILE A 92 -1.22 1.52 -5.74
CA ILE A 92 -1.78 1.78 -7.09
C ILE A 92 -0.71 2.42 -7.99
N ASP A 93 0.03 3.40 -7.45
CA ASP A 93 1.17 4.00 -8.17
C ASP A 93 2.23 2.96 -8.52
N ALA A 94 2.53 2.04 -7.58
CA ALA A 94 3.50 0.95 -7.79
C ALA A 94 3.05 -0.03 -8.89
N ILE A 95 1.75 -0.35 -8.98
CA ILE A 95 1.17 -1.15 -10.06
C ILE A 95 1.36 -0.45 -11.41
N ASP A 96 1.07 0.84 -11.49
CA ASP A 96 1.19 1.60 -12.74
C ASP A 96 2.67 1.74 -13.18
N ILE A 97 3.60 1.88 -12.23
CA ILE A 97 5.03 1.83 -12.51
C ILE A 97 5.41 0.46 -13.08
N ALA A 98 5.05 -0.63 -12.39
CA ALA A 98 5.35 -2.00 -12.81
C ALA A 98 4.83 -2.27 -14.23
N ARG A 99 3.58 -1.90 -14.50
CA ARG A 99 2.96 -2.01 -15.82
C ARG A 99 3.78 -1.31 -16.90
N LYS A 100 4.22 -0.09 -16.67
CA LYS A 100 5.01 0.68 -17.65
C LYS A 100 6.33 0.01 -17.99
N TYR A 101 7.04 -0.54 -17.01
CA TYR A 101 8.26 -1.30 -17.23
C TYR A 101 8.02 -2.57 -18.04
N ILE A 102 6.94 -3.30 -17.73
CA ILE A 102 6.56 -4.53 -18.45
C ILE A 102 6.12 -4.22 -19.90
N GLU A 103 5.34 -3.17 -20.10
CA GLU A 103 4.86 -2.78 -21.45
C GLU A 103 5.98 -2.28 -22.37
N LEU A 104 7.01 -1.65 -21.81
CA LEU A 104 8.19 -1.23 -22.57
C LEU A 104 9.19 -2.36 -22.80
N ASP A 105 8.87 -3.59 -22.37
CA ASP A 105 9.75 -4.75 -22.43
C ASP A 105 11.10 -4.56 -21.70
N ASP A 106 11.14 -3.62 -20.72
CA ASP A 106 12.32 -3.40 -19.88
C ASP A 106 12.51 -4.53 -18.85
N VAL A 107 11.40 -5.14 -18.41
CA VAL A 107 11.39 -6.28 -17.48
C VAL A 107 10.32 -7.31 -17.87
N GLU A 108 10.55 -8.59 -17.58
CA GLU A 108 9.58 -9.65 -17.85
C GLU A 108 8.47 -9.69 -16.81
N GLU A 109 8.86 -9.69 -15.53
CA GLU A 109 7.94 -9.72 -14.40
C GLU A 109 8.33 -8.66 -13.34
N ALA A 110 7.34 -8.15 -12.65
CA ALA A 110 7.50 -7.17 -11.59
C ALA A 110 6.82 -7.63 -10.29
N LEU A 111 7.54 -7.60 -9.19
CA LEU A 111 7.05 -7.87 -7.85
C LEU A 111 6.65 -6.54 -7.19
N VAL A 112 5.36 -6.39 -6.89
CA VAL A 112 4.80 -5.19 -6.23
C VAL A 112 4.32 -5.54 -4.83
N ILE A 113 4.79 -4.79 -3.85
CA ILE A 113 4.48 -4.99 -2.44
C ILE A 113 3.87 -3.71 -1.86
N GLY A 114 2.76 -3.85 -1.15
CA GLY A 114 2.24 -2.82 -0.26
C GLY A 114 2.45 -3.27 1.19
N VAL A 115 3.03 -2.43 2.02
CA VAL A 115 3.29 -2.77 3.42
C VAL A 115 3.14 -1.57 4.32
N GLU A 116 2.45 -1.77 5.46
CA GLU A 116 2.27 -0.72 6.46
C GLU A 116 2.36 -1.27 7.88
N LYS A 117 3.08 -0.56 8.75
CA LYS A 117 3.10 -0.75 10.20
C LYS A 117 2.65 0.54 10.89
N LEU A 118 1.40 0.91 10.67
CA LEU A 118 0.84 2.18 11.15
C LEU A 118 0.60 2.20 12.66
N SER A 119 0.52 1.03 13.32
CA SER A 119 0.34 0.92 14.77
C SER A 119 1.41 1.65 15.57
N LYS A 120 2.61 1.81 15.01
CA LYS A 120 3.75 2.54 15.60
C LYS A 120 3.47 4.03 15.75
N TYR A 121 2.67 4.61 14.85
CA TYR A 121 2.39 6.04 14.77
C TYR A 121 1.01 6.40 15.31
N LEU A 122 0.31 5.47 15.96
CA LEU A 122 -1.01 5.71 16.52
C LEU A 122 -0.95 6.17 17.97
N ASP A 123 -1.67 7.23 18.30
CA ASP A 123 -2.12 7.41 19.67
C ASP A 123 -3.25 6.40 19.96
N LYS A 124 -2.93 5.39 20.76
CA LYS A 124 -3.91 4.37 21.14
C LYS A 124 -5.07 4.91 21.98
N ASN A 125 -5.07 6.19 22.38
CA ASN A 125 -6.15 6.86 23.09
C ASN A 125 -6.99 7.74 22.15
N ASP A 126 -6.51 8.04 20.94
CA ASP A 126 -7.31 8.72 19.93
C ASP A 126 -8.23 7.75 19.21
N ILE A 127 -9.52 7.83 19.51
CA ILE A 127 -10.54 6.97 18.89
C ILE A 127 -10.65 7.19 17.37
N ASN A 128 -10.33 8.39 16.86
CA ASN A 128 -10.53 8.72 15.45
C ASN A 128 -9.56 7.99 14.53
N THR A 129 -8.37 7.66 15.03
CA THR A 129 -7.34 6.97 14.26
C THR A 129 -7.16 5.52 14.69
N ALA A 130 -7.13 5.25 16.02
CA ALA A 130 -6.87 3.91 16.55
C ALA A 130 -7.90 2.85 16.14
N ILE A 131 -9.14 3.25 15.85
CA ILE A 131 -10.18 2.31 15.40
C ILE A 131 -10.11 1.99 13.90
N LEU A 132 -9.34 2.73 13.11
CA LEU A 132 -9.31 2.63 11.65
C LEU A 132 -8.09 1.87 11.14
N LEU A 133 -6.92 2.09 11.75
CA LEU A 133 -5.64 1.72 11.19
C LEU A 133 -5.08 0.44 11.83
N GLY A 134 -4.46 -0.39 11.02
CA GLY A 134 -3.78 -1.62 11.40
C GLY A 134 -2.48 -1.78 10.65
N ASP A 135 -1.83 -2.93 10.84
CA ASP A 135 -0.60 -3.31 10.19
C ASP A 135 -0.87 -4.45 9.21
N GLY A 136 -0.15 -4.49 8.10
CA GLY A 136 -0.27 -5.54 7.13
C GLY A 136 0.65 -5.38 5.94
N ALA A 137 0.78 -6.45 5.17
CA ALA A 137 1.49 -6.46 3.90
C ALA A 137 0.81 -7.38 2.89
N GLY A 138 0.94 -7.04 1.62
CA GLY A 138 0.52 -7.86 0.49
C GLY A 138 1.54 -7.78 -0.63
N ALA A 139 1.76 -8.90 -1.33
CA ALA A 139 2.64 -8.98 -2.49
C ALA A 139 1.89 -9.53 -3.69
N THR A 140 2.18 -8.98 -4.88
CA THR A 140 1.60 -9.41 -6.15
C THR A 140 2.69 -9.46 -7.21
N LEU A 141 2.69 -10.53 -8.02
CA LEU A 141 3.54 -10.65 -9.18
C LEU A 141 2.75 -10.25 -10.43
N PHE A 142 3.32 -9.34 -11.20
CA PHE A 142 2.77 -8.88 -12.49
C PHE A 142 3.67 -9.34 -13.62
N GLY A 143 3.05 -9.78 -14.73
CA GLY A 143 3.71 -10.11 -15.96
C GLY A 143 2.90 -9.63 -17.15
N LYS A 144 3.46 -9.75 -18.37
CA LYS A 144 2.79 -9.36 -19.60
C LYS A 144 1.56 -10.22 -19.84
N ALA A 145 0.45 -9.59 -20.15
CA ALA A 145 -0.79 -10.28 -20.52
C ALA A 145 -1.24 -9.85 -21.91
N GLU A 146 -1.53 -10.82 -22.78
CA GLU A 146 -2.09 -10.54 -24.09
C GLU A 146 -3.60 -10.24 -24.02
N ASN A 147 -4.05 -9.31 -24.84
CA ASN A 147 -5.47 -8.98 -25.01
C ASN A 147 -6.20 -8.59 -23.69
N LYS A 148 -5.49 -7.95 -22.78
CA LYS A 148 -6.04 -7.40 -21.55
C LYS A 148 -6.07 -5.88 -21.63
N MET A 149 -7.20 -5.31 -21.25
CA MET A 149 -7.32 -3.87 -21.09
C MET A 149 -6.77 -3.46 -19.74
N TYR A 150 -5.95 -2.42 -19.73
CA TYR A 150 -5.56 -1.70 -18.52
C TYR A 150 -5.89 -0.22 -18.69
N ALA A 151 -6.42 0.38 -17.67
CA ALA A 151 -6.61 1.82 -17.60
C ALA A 151 -6.30 2.32 -16.19
N SER A 152 -5.71 3.50 -16.08
CA SER A 152 -5.44 4.15 -14.80
C SER A 152 -5.68 5.65 -14.90
N ASN A 153 -6.20 6.22 -13.81
CA ASN A 153 -6.30 7.67 -13.63
C ASN A 153 -5.74 8.01 -12.24
N ILE A 154 -4.48 8.45 -12.21
CA ILE A 154 -3.74 8.76 -10.99
C ILE A 154 -3.53 10.25 -10.89
N GLN A 155 -4.01 10.86 -9.80
CA GLN A 155 -3.92 12.28 -9.54
C GLN A 155 -3.55 12.57 -8.08
N SER A 156 -2.84 13.67 -7.85
CA SER A 156 -2.48 14.13 -6.52
C SER A 156 -3.01 15.54 -6.27
N ILE A 157 -3.54 15.79 -5.05
CA ILE A 157 -4.04 17.09 -4.62
C ILE A 157 -3.27 17.54 -3.37
N GLY A 158 -2.09 18.09 -3.57
CA GLY A 158 -1.18 18.51 -2.49
C GLY A 158 -1.74 19.60 -1.58
N GLN A 159 -2.71 20.40 -2.07
CA GLN A 159 -3.37 21.46 -1.29
C GLN A 159 -4.13 20.94 -0.06
N ASN A 160 -4.44 19.65 -0.03
CA ASN A 160 -5.13 19.00 1.08
C ASN A 160 -4.19 18.19 1.99
N GLY A 161 -2.88 18.33 1.84
CA GLY A 161 -1.91 17.53 2.58
C GLY A 161 -1.95 17.70 4.10
N ASP A 162 -2.54 18.78 4.59
CA ASP A 162 -2.68 19.10 6.02
C ASP A 162 -3.81 18.35 6.73
N ILE A 163 -4.72 17.68 5.99
CA ILE A 163 -5.87 16.99 6.60
C ILE A 163 -5.55 15.61 7.16
N LEU A 164 -4.42 15.03 6.75
CA LEU A 164 -3.89 13.76 7.24
C LEU A 164 -2.37 13.82 7.22
N THR A 165 -1.77 13.88 8.40
CA THR A 165 -0.33 14.05 8.54
C THR A 165 0.28 13.01 9.50
N SER A 166 1.53 12.65 9.24
CA SER A 166 2.38 11.91 10.16
C SER A 166 3.76 12.57 10.13
N LEU A 167 3.99 13.50 11.04
CA LEU A 167 5.26 14.21 11.13
C LEU A 167 6.27 13.42 11.99
N GLU A 168 7.54 13.73 11.83
CA GLU A 168 8.59 13.09 12.59
C GLU A 168 8.33 13.18 14.10
N ASN A 169 8.43 12.05 14.79
CA ASN A 169 8.17 11.92 16.24
C ASN A 169 6.76 12.32 16.70
N GLN A 170 5.79 12.35 15.79
CA GLN A 170 4.40 12.64 16.12
C GLN A 170 3.48 11.49 15.71
N ASN A 171 2.39 11.35 16.43
CA ASN A 171 1.33 10.44 16.05
C ASN A 171 0.57 10.96 14.82
N ILE A 172 -0.07 10.06 14.09
CA ILE A 172 -0.94 10.40 12.96
C ILE A 172 -2.04 11.36 13.43
N GLN A 173 -2.16 12.48 12.73
CA GLN A 173 -3.21 13.47 12.92
C GLN A 173 -4.16 13.43 11.73
N MET A 174 -5.47 13.40 11.98
CA MET A 174 -6.47 13.27 10.92
C MET A 174 -7.70 14.16 11.18
N ASP A 175 -8.05 14.99 10.20
CA ASP A 175 -9.39 15.59 10.12
C ASP A 175 -10.32 14.60 9.39
N GLY A 176 -10.92 13.70 10.15
CA GLY A 176 -11.74 12.62 9.61
C GLY A 176 -12.91 13.10 8.73
N LYS A 177 -13.48 14.28 9.00
CA LYS A 177 -14.58 14.84 8.19
C LYS A 177 -14.08 15.27 6.81
N LYS A 178 -12.93 15.93 6.74
CA LYS A 178 -12.33 16.36 5.48
C LYS A 178 -11.83 15.18 4.67
N VAL A 179 -11.18 14.18 5.32
CA VAL A 179 -10.74 12.94 4.67
C VAL A 179 -11.94 12.18 4.10
N TYR A 180 -13.02 12.02 4.86
CA TYR A 180 -14.24 11.38 4.37
C TYR A 180 -14.84 12.12 3.18
N LYS A 181 -14.95 13.45 3.25
CA LYS A 181 -15.45 14.27 2.14
C LYS A 181 -14.58 14.12 0.89
N PHE A 182 -13.25 14.12 1.05
CA PHE A 182 -12.31 13.89 -0.05
C PHE A 182 -12.56 12.53 -0.71
N ALA A 183 -12.59 11.45 0.08
CA ALA A 183 -12.79 10.10 -0.42
C ALA A 183 -14.13 9.93 -1.17
N THR A 184 -15.22 10.45 -0.60
CA THR A 184 -16.55 10.31 -1.19
C THR A 184 -16.84 11.24 -2.37
N THR A 185 -16.02 12.27 -2.61
CA THR A 185 -16.19 13.19 -3.74
C THR A 185 -15.10 13.04 -4.79
N LYS A 186 -13.83 13.27 -4.41
CA LYS A 186 -12.73 13.28 -5.38
C LYS A 186 -12.42 11.91 -5.94
N VAL A 187 -12.32 10.89 -5.06
CA VAL A 187 -12.06 9.52 -5.49
C VAL A 187 -13.23 8.97 -6.32
N SER A 188 -14.47 9.22 -5.89
CA SER A 188 -15.66 8.79 -6.66
C SER A 188 -15.73 9.43 -8.04
N ASN A 189 -15.35 10.70 -8.18
CA ASN A 189 -15.33 11.37 -9.48
C ASN A 189 -14.21 10.81 -10.38
N ASN A 190 -13.02 10.59 -9.82
CA ASN A 190 -11.90 9.97 -10.54
C ASN A 190 -12.27 8.59 -11.09
N ILE A 191 -12.95 7.75 -10.28
CA ILE A 191 -13.44 6.44 -10.72
C ILE A 191 -14.46 6.59 -11.87
N LYS A 192 -15.41 7.53 -11.76
CA LYS A 192 -16.39 7.78 -12.85
C LYS A 192 -15.73 8.24 -14.14
N GLU A 193 -14.73 9.11 -14.07
CA GLU A 193 -13.95 9.55 -15.21
C GLU A 193 -13.29 8.35 -15.89
N LEU A 194 -12.61 7.49 -15.11
CA LEU A 194 -11.96 6.29 -15.62
C LEU A 194 -12.93 5.30 -16.28
N LEU A 195 -14.10 5.07 -15.67
CA LEU A 195 -15.15 4.20 -16.25
C LEU A 195 -15.67 4.76 -17.57
N ASN A 196 -15.91 6.08 -17.64
CA ASN A 196 -16.36 6.74 -18.87
C ASN A 196 -15.32 6.66 -20.00
N GLU A 197 -14.03 6.87 -19.69
CA GLU A 197 -12.93 6.77 -20.65
C GLU A 197 -12.77 5.34 -21.22
N THR A 198 -13.08 4.35 -20.41
CA THR A 198 -12.97 2.93 -20.77
C THR A 198 -14.26 2.33 -21.32
N ASN A 199 -15.36 3.10 -21.37
CA ASN A 199 -16.71 2.62 -21.73
C ASN A 199 -17.18 1.43 -20.85
N LEU A 200 -16.82 1.45 -19.57
CA LEU A 200 -17.28 0.50 -18.55
C LEU A 200 -18.38 1.15 -17.70
N GLU A 201 -19.34 0.31 -17.21
CA GLU A 201 -20.42 0.72 -16.31
C GLU A 201 -20.09 0.39 -14.84
#